data_5e9bbe6c6f0b9235d9d5c62daba8a0b2
#
_entry.id   5e9bbe6c6f0b9235d9d5c62daba8a0b2
#
_cell.length_a   1.000
_cell.length_b   1.000
_cell.length_c   1.000
_cell.angle_alpha   90.00
_cell.angle_beta   90.00
_cell.angle_gamma   90.00
#
_symmetry.space_group_name_H-M   'P 1'
#
loop_
_entity.id
_entity.type
_entity.pdbx_description
1 polymer ?
#
loop_
_entity_poly.entity_id
_entity_poly.type
_entity_poly.pdbx_seq_one_letter_code
_entity_poly.pdbx_strand_id
1 'polypeptide(L)'
;MCSSDLVEAPFADVTVGVINAITEVQELSGRRFVDETGHIIRPGTADEGCDIYISTSSAGGGLQMMVAGVVRQMTAESAKRAALGAGAIVMDVIASNDKRKPHEQIQRIRELRPDIFLISGGVDGGTRTHVVQIAELIAPARPRPRFGSTYTLPIIYAGNKDAADLVVKALGEGYAISVVENLRPR
;
A
#
# COMPACT_ATOMS: atom_id res chain seq x y z
N MET A 1 -26.41 16.40 4.81
CA MET A 1 -25.44 17.10 5.66
C MET A 1 -24.05 16.70 5.17
N CYS A 2 -23.21 17.64 4.84
CA CYS A 2 -21.86 17.38 4.31
C CYS A 2 -20.87 17.90 5.35
N SER A 3 -20.18 17.00 6.02
CA SER A 3 -19.07 17.37 6.89
C SER A 3 -17.76 17.07 6.15
N SER A 4 -16.85 18.00 6.18
CA SER A 4 -15.49 17.84 5.61
C SER A 4 -14.48 18.15 6.68
N ASP A 5 -13.66 17.16 7.00
CA ASP A 5 -12.52 17.33 7.89
C ASP A 5 -11.22 17.30 7.08
N LEU A 6 -10.35 18.26 7.36
CA LEU A 6 -9.05 18.39 6.72
C LEU A 6 -8.01 17.71 7.58
N VAL A 7 -7.50 16.59 7.09
CA VAL A 7 -6.36 15.90 7.71
C VAL A 7 -5.07 16.46 7.11
N GLU A 8 -4.23 17.06 7.95
CA GLU A 8 -2.96 17.63 7.50
C GLU A 8 -2.00 16.54 7.02
N ALA A 9 -1.68 16.59 5.72
CA ALA A 9 -0.61 15.77 5.14
C ALA A 9 0.77 16.27 5.61
N PRO A 10 1.79 15.40 5.65
CA PRO A 10 1.89 14.05 5.13
C PRO A 10 1.83 12.94 6.21
N PHE A 11 1.59 13.26 7.46
CA PHE A 11 1.79 12.32 8.58
C PHE A 11 0.49 11.86 9.27
N ALA A 12 -0.64 12.47 8.94
CA ALA A 12 -1.90 12.12 9.54
C ALA A 12 -2.54 10.90 8.86
N ASP A 13 -3.15 10.04 9.67
CA ASP A 13 -3.94 8.92 9.21
C ASP A 13 -5.27 9.45 8.65
N VAL A 14 -5.55 9.18 7.38
CA VAL A 14 -6.78 9.65 6.70
C VAL A 14 -8.04 9.11 7.36
N THR A 15 -7.95 7.98 8.09
CA THR A 15 -9.10 7.43 8.82
C THR A 15 -9.50 8.31 10.00
N VAL A 16 -8.59 9.11 10.55
CA VAL A 16 -8.91 10.09 11.61
C VAL A 16 -9.91 11.13 11.07
N GLY A 17 -9.66 11.68 9.87
CA GLY A 17 -10.58 12.60 9.23
C GLY A 17 -11.96 11.97 8.93
N VAL A 18 -11.97 10.71 8.51
CA VAL A 18 -13.22 9.97 8.28
C VAL A 18 -13.98 9.79 9.59
N ILE A 19 -13.32 9.35 10.67
CA ILE A 19 -13.95 9.18 11.99
C ILE A 19 -14.47 10.51 12.53
N ASN A 20 -13.69 11.59 12.43
CA ASN A 20 -14.11 12.91 12.87
C ASN A 20 -15.37 13.37 12.13
N ALA A 21 -15.41 13.23 10.80
CA ALA A 21 -16.57 13.58 9.98
C ALA A 21 -17.81 12.75 10.36
N ILE A 22 -17.65 11.46 10.64
CA ILE A 22 -18.76 10.60 11.08
C ILE A 22 -19.22 11.02 12.49
N THR A 23 -18.29 11.33 13.39
CA THR A 23 -18.61 11.79 14.76
C THR A 23 -19.42 13.08 14.73
N GLU A 24 -19.04 14.03 13.88
CA GLU A 24 -19.83 15.26 13.68
C GLU A 24 -21.25 14.96 13.20
N VAL A 25 -21.41 14.03 12.27
CA VAL A 25 -22.74 13.57 11.82
C VAL A 25 -23.51 12.89 12.95
N GLN A 26 -22.86 12.11 13.81
CA GLN A 26 -23.48 11.52 15.00
C GLN A 26 -24.02 12.57 15.94
N GLU A 27 -23.19 13.58 16.28
CA GLU A 27 -23.58 14.67 17.17
C GLU A 27 -24.78 15.46 16.63
N LEU A 28 -24.76 15.77 15.32
CA LEU A 28 -25.81 16.53 14.67
C LEU A 28 -27.11 15.75 14.48
N SER A 29 -27.03 14.43 14.27
CA SER A 29 -28.21 13.59 14.04
C SER A 29 -28.76 12.94 15.30
N GLY A 30 -27.97 12.90 16.39
CA GLY A 30 -28.28 12.14 17.60
C GLY A 30 -28.26 10.64 17.41
N ARG A 31 -27.71 10.15 16.28
CA ARG A 31 -27.66 8.73 15.90
C ARG A 31 -26.22 8.22 15.93
N ARG A 32 -25.96 7.09 16.57
CA ARG A 32 -24.66 6.48 16.64
C ARG A 32 -24.34 5.70 15.37
N PHE A 33 -23.19 5.99 14.73
CA PHE A 33 -22.73 5.32 13.51
C PHE A 33 -21.45 4.49 13.69
N VAL A 34 -20.67 4.77 14.74
CA VAL A 34 -19.39 4.15 14.99
C VAL A 34 -19.41 3.46 16.37
N ASP A 35 -18.86 2.27 16.45
CA ASP A 35 -18.69 1.54 17.71
C ASP A 35 -17.50 2.05 18.54
N GLU A 36 -17.27 1.46 19.71
CA GLU A 36 -16.19 1.84 20.63
C GLU A 36 -14.79 1.58 20.08
N THR A 37 -14.70 0.77 19.03
CA THR A 37 -13.44 0.40 18.36
C THR A 37 -13.16 1.25 17.12
N GLY A 38 -14.08 2.16 16.75
CA GLY A 38 -13.97 3.01 15.58
C GLY A 38 -14.47 2.38 14.28
N HIS A 39 -15.19 1.26 14.34
CA HIS A 39 -15.79 0.64 13.16
C HIS A 39 -17.22 1.13 12.94
N ILE A 40 -17.59 1.20 11.67
CA ILE A 40 -18.97 1.59 11.28
C ILE A 40 -19.93 0.47 11.62
N ILE A 41 -20.98 0.79 12.37
CA ILE A 41 -22.01 -0.16 12.76
C ILE A 41 -22.88 -0.50 11.54
N ARG A 42 -22.87 -1.76 11.12
CA ARG A 42 -23.65 -2.28 10.01
C ARG A 42 -24.13 -3.71 10.28
N PRO A 43 -25.35 -4.10 9.93
CA PRO A 43 -26.42 -3.25 9.38
C PRO A 43 -26.95 -2.22 10.37
N GLY A 44 -27.67 -1.22 9.88
CA GLY A 44 -28.35 -0.25 10.73
C GLY A 44 -29.53 -0.85 11.47
N THR A 45 -29.80 -0.32 12.67
CA THR A 45 -31.01 -0.59 13.46
C THR A 45 -31.88 0.66 13.52
N ALA A 46 -32.97 0.65 14.29
CA ALA A 46 -33.80 1.84 14.47
C ALA A 46 -33.01 3.01 15.09
N ASP A 47 -32.09 2.70 16.03
CA ASP A 47 -31.44 3.71 16.86
C ASP A 47 -29.96 3.94 16.52
N GLU A 48 -29.31 3.00 15.84
CA GLU A 48 -27.87 3.10 15.52
C GLU A 48 -27.50 2.48 14.17
N GLY A 49 -26.30 2.81 13.69
CA GLY A 49 -25.71 2.24 12.48
C GLY A 49 -26.30 2.80 11.19
N CYS A 50 -25.87 2.22 10.09
CA CYS A 50 -26.36 2.48 8.74
C CYS A 50 -26.34 1.22 7.88
N ASP A 51 -27.24 1.11 6.91
CA ASP A 51 -27.26 0.01 5.96
C ASP A 51 -26.24 0.23 4.85
N ILE A 52 -26.07 1.47 4.43
CA ILE A 52 -25.16 1.87 3.37
C ILE A 52 -24.25 2.99 3.89
N TYR A 53 -22.95 2.78 3.74
CA TYR A 53 -21.92 3.81 3.96
C TYR A 53 -21.17 4.04 2.66
N ILE A 54 -21.05 5.30 2.27
CA ILE A 54 -20.29 5.74 1.10
C ILE A 54 -19.38 6.89 1.53
N SER A 55 -18.12 6.79 1.21
CA SER A 55 -17.16 7.87 1.37
C SER A 55 -16.48 8.20 0.05
N THR A 56 -16.12 9.46 -0.12
CA THR A 56 -15.28 9.93 -1.22
C THR A 56 -14.03 10.55 -0.64
N SER A 57 -12.91 10.29 -1.29
CA SER A 57 -11.63 10.87 -0.90
C SER A 57 -11.12 11.78 -2.01
N SER A 58 -10.80 13.02 -1.66
CA SER A 58 -10.07 13.95 -2.54
C SER A 58 -8.56 13.88 -2.34
N ALA A 59 -8.07 12.89 -1.59
CA ALA A 59 -6.64 12.67 -1.38
C ALA A 59 -5.95 12.52 -2.74
N GLY A 60 -5.31 13.58 -3.14
CA GLY A 60 -4.64 13.86 -4.38
C GLY A 60 -4.23 12.67 -5.24
N GLY A 61 -5.10 12.31 -6.16
CA GLY A 61 -4.63 11.82 -7.43
C GLY A 61 -4.30 10.33 -7.54
N GLY A 62 -4.96 9.41 -6.82
CA GLY A 62 -4.89 7.98 -7.16
C GLY A 62 -3.99 7.15 -6.26
N LEU A 63 -3.90 5.86 -6.57
CA LEU A 63 -3.16 4.87 -5.82
C LEU A 63 -1.66 5.18 -5.84
N GLN A 64 -1.08 5.45 -4.68
CA GLN A 64 0.34 5.75 -4.55
C GLN A 64 1.15 4.46 -4.42
N MET A 65 1.92 4.14 -5.44
CA MET A 65 2.64 2.90 -5.56
C MET A 65 4.15 3.13 -5.50
N MET A 66 4.85 2.31 -4.73
CA MET A 66 6.29 2.13 -4.90
C MET A 66 6.58 0.91 -5.74
N VAL A 67 7.62 1.00 -6.53
CA VAL A 67 8.04 -0.06 -7.45
C VAL A 67 9.43 -0.53 -7.07
N ALA A 68 9.65 -1.83 -7.06
CA ALA A 68 10.97 -2.41 -6.88
C ALA A 68 11.32 -3.39 -8.00
N GLY A 69 12.57 -3.36 -8.43
CA GLY A 69 13.06 -4.26 -9.49
C GLY A 69 14.54 -4.57 -9.36
N VAL A 70 14.99 -5.70 -9.92
CA VAL A 70 16.39 -6.11 -9.83
C VAL A 70 17.32 -5.13 -10.53
N VAL A 71 16.97 -4.69 -11.74
CA VAL A 71 17.74 -3.72 -12.53
C VAL A 71 16.87 -2.51 -12.86
N ARG A 72 17.33 -1.32 -12.46
CA ARG A 72 16.56 -0.07 -12.59
C ARG A 72 16.08 0.21 -14.01
N GLN A 73 16.95 0.04 -15.00
CA GLN A 73 16.67 0.35 -16.42
C GLN A 73 15.90 -0.76 -17.15
N MET A 74 15.65 -1.90 -16.53
CA MET A 74 14.98 -3.04 -17.14
C MET A 74 13.73 -3.46 -16.36
N THR A 75 13.91 -4.22 -15.30
CA THR A 75 12.80 -4.81 -14.54
C THR A 75 12.02 -3.77 -13.74
N ALA A 76 12.72 -2.82 -13.13
CA ALA A 76 12.06 -1.73 -12.42
C ALA A 76 11.33 -0.78 -13.37
N GLU A 77 11.87 -0.52 -14.57
CA GLU A 77 11.18 0.29 -15.58
C GLU A 77 9.94 -0.41 -16.14
N SER A 78 10.00 -1.75 -16.34
CA SER A 78 8.82 -2.52 -16.75
C SER A 78 7.71 -2.48 -15.70
N ALA A 79 8.08 -2.64 -14.43
CA ALA A 79 7.15 -2.54 -13.31
C ALA A 79 6.57 -1.12 -13.18
N LYS A 80 7.38 -0.08 -13.38
CA LYS A 80 6.92 1.31 -13.40
C LYS A 80 5.88 1.55 -14.50
N ARG A 81 6.13 1.05 -15.70
CA ARG A 81 5.16 1.15 -16.82
C ARG A 81 3.87 0.42 -16.52
N ALA A 82 3.94 -0.77 -15.93
CA ALA A 82 2.74 -1.51 -15.51
C ALA A 82 1.94 -0.74 -14.46
N ALA A 83 2.61 -0.16 -13.46
CA ALA A 83 1.98 0.68 -12.45
C ALA A 83 1.29 1.91 -13.05
N LEU A 84 1.97 2.63 -13.95
CA LEU A 84 1.41 3.79 -14.64
C LEU A 84 0.23 3.38 -15.55
N GLY A 85 0.33 2.25 -16.26
CA GLY A 85 -0.75 1.70 -17.08
C GLY A 85 -1.99 1.31 -16.26
N ALA A 86 -1.81 0.95 -15.00
CA ALA A 86 -2.89 0.70 -14.04
C ALA A 86 -3.46 1.99 -13.40
N GLY A 87 -2.97 3.17 -13.80
CA GLY A 87 -3.42 4.45 -13.25
C GLY A 87 -2.84 4.80 -11.89
N ALA A 88 -1.80 4.08 -11.43
CA ALA A 88 -1.13 4.39 -10.18
C ALA A 88 -0.14 5.55 -10.32
N ILE A 89 0.06 6.27 -9.23
CA ILE A 89 1.14 7.25 -9.10
C ILE A 89 2.38 6.54 -8.57
N VAL A 90 3.43 6.47 -9.37
CA VAL A 90 4.71 5.89 -8.94
C VAL A 90 5.49 6.92 -8.12
N MET A 91 5.56 6.70 -6.82
CA MET A 91 6.22 7.61 -5.89
C MET A 91 7.74 7.52 -5.96
N ASP A 92 8.27 6.31 -6.05
CA ASP A 92 9.71 6.04 -6.16
C ASP A 92 9.96 4.64 -6.72
N VAL A 93 11.19 4.43 -7.19
CA VAL A 93 11.66 3.17 -7.76
C VAL A 93 12.89 2.69 -7.00
N ILE A 94 12.82 1.49 -6.45
CA ILE A 94 13.93 0.82 -5.77
C ILE A 94 14.53 -0.25 -6.71
N ALA A 95 15.85 -0.33 -6.74
CA ALA A 95 16.53 -1.35 -7.52
C ALA A 95 17.82 -1.82 -6.82
N SER A 96 18.24 -3.06 -7.08
CA SER A 96 19.50 -3.59 -6.51
C SER A 96 20.73 -2.81 -6.98
N ASN A 97 20.67 -2.21 -8.16
CA ASN A 97 21.71 -1.33 -8.69
C ASN A 97 21.44 0.16 -8.44
N ASP A 98 20.61 0.49 -7.45
CA ASP A 98 20.40 1.86 -7.00
C ASP A 98 21.69 2.39 -6.34
N LYS A 99 21.98 3.66 -6.53
CA LYS A 99 23.14 4.30 -5.88
C LYS A 99 22.93 4.56 -4.39
N ARG A 100 21.67 4.48 -3.91
CA ARG A 100 21.30 4.66 -2.51
C ARG A 100 21.74 3.46 -1.67
N LYS A 101 22.19 3.73 -0.46
CA LYS A 101 22.52 2.67 0.51
C LYS A 101 21.24 1.98 1.01
N PRO A 102 21.31 0.71 1.46
CA PRO A 102 20.14 -0.02 1.95
C PRO A 102 19.31 0.74 3.01
N HIS A 103 19.97 1.37 3.97
CA HIS A 103 19.27 2.12 5.02
C HIS A 103 18.55 3.37 4.48
N GLU A 104 19.10 4.04 3.46
CA GLU A 104 18.45 5.18 2.79
C GLU A 104 17.21 4.73 2.02
N GLN A 105 17.26 3.55 1.38
CA GLN A 105 16.11 2.97 0.69
C GLN A 105 15.01 2.59 1.69
N ILE A 106 15.37 1.96 2.82
CA ILE A 106 14.44 1.62 3.90
C ILE A 106 13.78 2.88 4.48
N GLN A 107 14.59 3.91 4.76
CA GLN A 107 14.08 5.17 5.26
C GLN A 107 13.11 5.81 4.26
N ARG A 108 13.45 5.80 2.97
CA ARG A 108 12.60 6.33 1.91
C ARG A 108 11.25 5.63 1.81
N ILE A 109 11.20 4.30 1.99
CA ILE A 109 9.96 3.53 2.05
C ILE A 109 9.09 3.99 3.23
N ARG A 110 9.70 4.19 4.40
CA ARG A 110 9.00 4.63 5.61
C ARG A 110 8.43 6.04 5.49
N GLU A 111 9.17 6.94 4.85
CA GLU A 111 8.76 8.33 4.63
C GLU A 111 7.62 8.44 3.65
N LEU A 112 7.70 7.72 2.53
CA LEU A 112 6.72 7.81 1.47
C LEU A 112 5.39 7.12 1.82
N ARG A 113 5.40 6.10 2.68
CA ARG A 113 4.18 5.40 3.11
C ARG A 113 3.27 5.01 1.93
N PRO A 114 3.74 4.17 1.00
CA PRO A 114 2.95 3.80 -0.18
C PRO A 114 1.67 3.08 0.20
N ASP A 115 0.67 3.17 -0.68
CA ASP A 115 -0.58 2.43 -0.55
C ASP A 115 -0.41 0.98 -0.99
N ILE A 116 0.54 0.73 -1.89
CA ILE A 116 0.85 -0.60 -2.45
C ILE A 116 2.29 -0.66 -2.95
N PHE A 117 2.86 -1.84 -2.94
CA PHE A 117 4.18 -2.12 -3.50
C PHE A 117 4.08 -3.09 -4.70
N LEU A 118 4.82 -2.81 -5.77
CA LEU A 118 4.98 -3.74 -6.90
C LEU A 118 6.44 -4.18 -6.99
N ILE A 119 6.68 -5.48 -6.81
CA ILE A 119 8.02 -6.08 -6.92
C ILE A 119 8.08 -6.89 -8.20
N SER A 120 9.07 -6.60 -9.06
CA SER A 120 9.34 -7.35 -10.28
C SER A 120 10.83 -7.65 -10.40
N GLY A 121 11.17 -8.76 -11.03
CA GLY A 121 12.57 -9.06 -11.31
C GLY A 121 12.86 -10.52 -11.56
N GLY A 122 13.92 -10.72 -12.32
CA GLY A 122 14.30 -12.02 -12.81
C GLY A 122 13.40 -12.55 -13.93
N VAL A 123 13.98 -13.34 -14.83
CA VAL A 123 13.23 -14.13 -15.80
C VAL A 123 12.87 -15.48 -15.17
N ASP A 124 11.82 -16.12 -15.63
CA ASP A 124 11.43 -17.45 -15.17
C ASP A 124 12.54 -18.47 -15.51
N GLY A 125 12.89 -19.32 -14.56
CA GLY A 125 14.05 -20.20 -14.67
C GLY A 125 15.41 -19.56 -14.42
N GLY A 126 15.46 -18.24 -14.19
CA GLY A 126 16.68 -17.48 -13.95
C GLY A 126 17.11 -17.40 -12.50
N THR A 127 18.10 -16.54 -12.23
CA THR A 127 18.64 -16.32 -10.88
C THR A 127 17.59 -15.77 -9.93
N ARG A 128 17.44 -16.40 -8.77
CA ARG A 128 16.47 -16.04 -7.73
C ARG A 128 17.01 -15.05 -6.70
N THR A 129 18.33 -15.04 -6.50
CA THR A 129 19.00 -14.32 -5.40
C THR A 129 18.68 -12.82 -5.38
N HIS A 130 18.74 -12.15 -6.52
CA HIS A 130 18.59 -10.69 -6.55
C HIS A 130 17.19 -10.20 -6.19
N VAL A 131 16.14 -10.93 -6.60
CA VAL A 131 14.77 -10.52 -6.23
C VAL A 131 14.47 -10.82 -4.77
N VAL A 132 15.08 -11.89 -4.22
CA VAL A 132 15.00 -12.18 -2.78
C VAL A 132 15.70 -11.10 -1.96
N GLN A 133 16.87 -10.62 -2.38
CA GLN A 133 17.55 -9.48 -1.74
C GLN A 133 16.71 -8.21 -1.70
N ILE A 134 15.93 -7.94 -2.75
CA ILE A 134 14.97 -6.83 -2.75
C ILE A 134 13.87 -7.05 -1.70
N ALA A 135 13.34 -8.25 -1.59
CA ALA A 135 12.35 -8.58 -0.57
C ALA A 135 12.92 -8.43 0.84
N GLU A 136 14.14 -8.91 1.08
CA GLU A 136 14.87 -8.75 2.34
C GLU A 136 15.15 -7.27 2.69
N LEU A 137 15.35 -6.42 1.70
CA LEU A 137 15.48 -4.97 1.89
C LEU A 137 14.16 -4.33 2.31
N ILE A 138 13.04 -4.75 1.68
CA ILE A 138 11.72 -4.18 1.94
C ILE A 138 11.14 -4.65 3.27
N ALA A 139 11.39 -5.91 3.65
CA ALA A 139 10.83 -6.54 4.84
C ALA A 139 11.00 -5.72 6.13
N PRO A 140 12.18 -5.15 6.47
CA PRO A 140 12.37 -4.35 7.69
C PRO A 140 11.80 -2.94 7.60
N ALA A 141 11.38 -2.47 6.42
CA ALA A 141 10.87 -1.13 6.25
C ALA A 141 9.57 -0.91 7.03
N ARG A 142 8.63 -1.86 6.97
CA ARG A 142 7.34 -1.83 7.67
C ARG A 142 6.71 -0.44 7.71
N PRO A 143 6.45 0.18 6.56
CA PRO A 143 5.89 1.52 6.53
C PRO A 143 4.50 1.50 7.17
N ARG A 144 4.17 2.56 7.91
CA ARG A 144 2.82 2.72 8.44
C ARG A 144 1.85 2.97 7.28
N PRO A 145 0.78 2.20 7.14
CA PRO A 145 -0.20 2.44 6.11
C PRO A 145 -0.78 3.86 6.20
N ARG A 146 -1.13 4.46 5.06
CA ARG A 146 -1.81 5.75 5.02
C ARG A 146 -3.30 5.63 5.36
N PHE A 147 -3.87 4.45 5.14
CA PHE A 147 -5.30 4.16 5.30
C PHE A 147 -5.64 3.51 6.66
N GLY A 148 -4.88 3.81 7.70
CA GLY A 148 -5.16 3.35 9.05
C GLY A 148 -4.24 2.27 9.58
N SER A 149 -4.20 2.13 10.89
CA SER A 149 -3.29 1.22 11.59
C SER A 149 -3.62 -0.27 11.42
N THR A 150 -4.85 -0.59 11.03
CA THR A 150 -5.32 -1.96 10.79
C THR A 150 -5.08 -2.44 9.36
N TYR A 151 -4.69 -1.54 8.47
CA TYR A 151 -4.45 -1.87 7.07
C TYR A 151 -3.06 -2.48 6.88
N THR A 152 -3.01 -3.69 6.36
CA THR A 152 -1.75 -4.35 6.00
C THR A 152 -1.33 -3.95 4.59
N LEU A 153 -0.10 -3.43 4.43
CA LEU A 153 0.40 -2.99 3.14
C LEU A 153 0.39 -4.12 2.11
N PRO A 154 -0.36 -3.98 1.01
CA PRO A 154 -0.34 -4.97 -0.05
C PRO A 154 0.95 -4.90 -0.86
N ILE A 155 1.48 -6.08 -1.20
CA ILE A 155 2.60 -6.26 -2.10
C ILE A 155 2.17 -7.16 -3.25
N ILE A 156 2.32 -6.67 -4.48
CA ILE A 156 2.17 -7.47 -5.68
C ILE A 156 3.56 -7.94 -6.10
N TYR A 157 3.75 -9.25 -6.16
CA TYR A 157 4.95 -9.85 -6.72
C TYR A 157 4.69 -10.35 -8.15
N ALA A 158 5.37 -9.74 -9.12
CA ALA A 158 5.25 -10.01 -10.54
C ALA A 158 6.64 -10.26 -11.18
N GLY A 159 7.44 -11.09 -10.53
CA GLY A 159 8.80 -11.46 -10.95
C GLY A 159 8.93 -12.95 -11.23
N ASN A 160 10.19 -13.44 -11.23
CA ASN A 160 10.52 -14.84 -11.47
C ASN A 160 9.67 -15.78 -10.60
N LYS A 161 8.83 -16.61 -11.24
CA LYS A 161 7.92 -17.54 -10.55
C LYS A 161 8.64 -18.52 -9.64
N ASP A 162 9.89 -18.92 -10.00
CA ASP A 162 10.67 -19.88 -9.22
C ASP A 162 11.26 -19.27 -7.93
N ALA A 163 11.15 -17.95 -7.78
CA ALA A 163 11.54 -17.21 -6.57
C ALA A 163 10.35 -16.83 -5.69
N ALA A 164 9.11 -17.07 -6.12
CA ALA A 164 7.92 -16.57 -5.43
C ALA A 164 7.87 -16.99 -3.96
N ASP A 165 8.03 -18.27 -3.65
CA ASP A 165 8.00 -18.79 -2.27
C ASP A 165 9.09 -18.17 -1.39
N LEU A 166 10.29 -17.95 -1.96
CA LEU A 166 11.40 -17.33 -1.26
C LEU A 166 11.15 -15.86 -0.98
N VAL A 167 10.54 -15.14 -1.91
CA VAL A 167 10.15 -13.72 -1.76
C VAL A 167 9.06 -13.58 -0.69
N VAL A 168 8.03 -14.43 -0.74
CA VAL A 168 6.97 -14.45 0.28
C VAL A 168 7.56 -14.72 1.66
N LYS A 169 8.46 -15.70 1.78
CA LYS A 169 9.14 -16.02 3.04
C LYS A 169 10.02 -14.86 3.54
N ALA A 170 10.74 -14.19 2.65
CA ALA A 170 11.61 -13.06 2.99
C ALA A 170 10.83 -11.84 3.48
N LEU A 171 9.68 -11.54 2.87
CA LEU A 171 8.79 -10.44 3.29
C LEU A 171 8.12 -10.72 4.64
N GLY A 172 7.77 -11.98 4.92
CA GLY A 172 7.16 -12.38 6.19
C GLY A 172 5.71 -11.93 6.38
N GLU A 173 5.19 -12.07 7.59
CA GLU A 173 3.76 -11.89 7.92
C GLU A 173 3.30 -10.41 7.99
N GLY A 174 4.19 -9.45 7.81
CA GLY A 174 3.87 -8.02 7.94
C GLY A 174 3.22 -7.40 6.69
N TYR A 175 2.92 -8.18 5.65
CA TYR A 175 2.46 -7.70 4.36
C TYR A 175 1.36 -8.60 3.78
N ALA A 176 0.42 -8.01 3.02
CA ALA A 176 -0.56 -8.75 2.25
C ALA A 176 0.00 -9.03 0.84
N ILE A 177 0.53 -10.24 0.61
CA ILE A 177 1.29 -10.56 -0.58
C ILE A 177 0.39 -11.28 -1.60
N SER A 178 0.38 -10.77 -2.84
CA SER A 178 -0.26 -11.38 -4.01
C SER A 178 0.80 -11.71 -5.05
N VAL A 179 0.90 -12.98 -5.42
CA VAL A 179 1.79 -13.45 -6.49
C VAL A 179 1.01 -13.48 -7.79
N VAL A 180 1.52 -12.82 -8.83
CA VAL A 180 0.91 -12.76 -10.16
C VAL A 180 1.92 -13.17 -11.23
N GLU A 181 1.50 -13.23 -12.49
CA GLU A 181 2.37 -13.55 -13.60
C GLU A 181 3.56 -12.57 -13.72
N ASN A 182 4.70 -13.11 -14.13
CA ASN A 182 5.91 -12.32 -14.31
C ASN A 182 5.73 -11.28 -15.42
N LEU A 183 6.02 -10.01 -15.14
CA LEU A 183 5.99 -8.93 -16.13
C LEU A 183 7.01 -9.11 -17.26
N ARG A 184 8.04 -9.93 -17.03
CA ARG A 184 9.09 -10.25 -18.00
C ARG A 184 9.47 -11.73 -17.87
N PRO A 185 8.63 -12.66 -18.35
CA PRO A 185 8.87 -14.09 -18.18
C PRO A 185 10.08 -14.62 -18.98
N ARG A 186 10.53 -13.88 -20.01
CA ARG A 186 11.67 -14.22 -20.88
C ARG A 186 12.57 -13.01 -21.12
#